data_2ec6dad05cb6573851b5d4d372e4a8a7
#
_entry.id   2ec6dad05cb6573851b5d4d372e4a8a7
#
_cell.length_a   1.000
_cell.length_b   1.000
_cell.length_c   1.000
_cell.angle_alpha   90.00
_cell.angle_beta   90.00
_cell.angle_gamma   90.00
#
_symmetry.space_group_name_H-M   'P 1'
#
loop_
_entity.id
_entity.type
_entity.pdbx_description
1 polymer ?
#
loop_
_entity_poly.entity_id
_entity_poly.type
_entity_poly.pdbx_seq_one_letter_code
_entity_poly.pdbx_strand_id
1 'polypeptide(L)'
;MKIGIYGGAFNPVHKGHVKLAEEVKIKANLDKIIIMPSGQSPHKSSSSLIDSTHRLEMCKLAFGGDGYIVSDLEIKRQGKSYTVDTVAQLKEIYPDDELFLIMGSDMLLCFHRWYRYTDILSMATIVATTRQGDISIDELKTYSSETLGKETVIVDFEPFECSSTKVRNALLSGEDATSLVPEKVLGYITENSLYTDEYTPIRQLLRSKLDDYRYIHSLGVADSARELAKLYGADEEKAYLSGLLHDIAKNMPKDEQLSLMEKGGVILNDAEKNNPALWHAMAGECYLRLEMGITDPEILGSVRYHTTGKAGMTLMEKIIYIADYISAERNYPDVDVMRDLSLKHSLEKASLYSLIYTFNKQTKLQGIIHPDSVEYYNELLTKGVTLND
;
A
#
# COMPACT_ATOMS: atom_id res chain seq x y z
N MET A 1 27.76 0.73 32.72
CA MET A 1 27.63 0.28 31.32
C MET A 1 27.17 1.44 30.45
N LYS A 2 27.39 1.35 29.14
CA LYS A 2 26.85 2.27 28.14
C LYS A 2 25.57 1.68 27.53
N ILE A 3 24.43 2.31 27.81
CA ILE A 3 23.13 1.77 27.45
C ILE A 3 22.45 2.69 26.43
N GLY A 4 22.21 2.18 25.21
CA GLY A 4 21.45 2.85 24.18
C GLY A 4 19.95 2.77 24.44
N ILE A 5 19.21 3.84 24.12
CA ILE A 5 17.73 3.89 24.16
C ILE A 5 17.28 4.11 22.73
N TYR A 6 16.63 3.13 22.12
CA TYR A 6 16.11 3.19 20.76
C TYR A 6 14.59 3.15 20.78
N GLY A 7 14.00 4.34 20.77
CA GLY A 7 12.55 4.53 20.73
C GLY A 7 11.99 4.52 19.31
N GLY A 8 10.81 3.98 19.12
CA GLY A 8 10.13 3.99 17.83
C GLY A 8 8.72 3.43 17.87
N ALA A 9 7.95 3.70 16.81
CA ALA A 9 6.61 3.11 16.66
C ALA A 9 6.66 1.59 16.39
N PHE A 10 7.68 1.13 15.64
CA PHE A 10 7.85 -0.28 15.24
C PHE A 10 6.56 -0.91 14.69
N ASN A 11 5.98 -0.30 13.67
CA ASN A 11 4.66 -0.65 13.12
C ASN A 11 4.71 -1.10 11.64
N PRO A 12 5.28 -2.29 11.33
CA PRO A 12 6.05 -3.19 12.18
C PRO A 12 7.53 -2.81 12.36
N VAL A 13 8.22 -3.51 13.25
CA VAL A 13 9.67 -3.60 13.22
C VAL A 13 10.12 -4.28 11.91
N HIS A 14 11.24 -3.83 11.31
CA HIS A 14 11.74 -4.34 10.04
C HIS A 14 13.28 -4.42 10.05
N LYS A 15 13.87 -5.06 9.03
CA LYS A 15 15.33 -5.28 8.95
C LYS A 15 16.14 -3.99 9.02
N GLY A 16 15.61 -2.86 8.54
CA GLY A 16 16.26 -1.57 8.69
C GLY A 16 16.41 -1.11 10.15
N HIS A 17 15.41 -1.39 11.01
CA HIS A 17 15.53 -1.12 12.45
C HIS A 17 16.57 -2.01 13.12
N VAL A 18 16.63 -3.29 12.74
CA VAL A 18 17.62 -4.25 13.29
C VAL A 18 19.01 -3.84 12.88
N LYS A 19 19.27 -3.59 11.59
CA LYS A 19 20.57 -3.16 11.08
C LYS A 19 21.04 -1.86 11.74
N LEU A 20 20.14 -0.87 11.90
CA LEU A 20 20.49 0.38 12.58
C LEU A 20 20.91 0.13 14.02
N ALA A 21 20.16 -0.68 14.78
CA ALA A 21 20.50 -0.97 16.17
C ALA A 21 21.85 -1.71 16.28
N GLU A 22 22.14 -2.67 15.39
CA GLU A 22 23.40 -3.40 15.35
C GLU A 22 24.58 -2.47 15.06
N GLU A 23 24.48 -1.61 14.02
CA GLU A 23 25.55 -0.70 13.67
C GLU A 23 25.80 0.37 14.75
N VAL A 24 24.73 0.94 15.31
CA VAL A 24 24.86 1.92 16.40
C VAL A 24 25.49 1.29 17.63
N LYS A 25 25.12 0.06 17.99
CA LYS A 25 25.72 -0.65 19.13
C LYS A 25 27.23 -0.76 18.96
N ILE A 26 27.70 -1.12 17.78
CA ILE A 26 29.13 -1.29 17.48
C ILE A 26 29.84 0.08 17.41
N LYS A 27 29.33 0.99 16.58
CA LYS A 27 30.02 2.26 16.27
C LYS A 27 30.02 3.25 17.44
N ALA A 28 28.97 3.25 18.27
CA ALA A 28 28.92 4.06 19.48
C ALA A 28 29.46 3.33 20.74
N ASN A 29 30.00 2.10 20.57
CA ASN A 29 30.56 1.26 21.62
C ASN A 29 29.60 1.10 22.82
N LEU A 30 28.35 0.70 22.53
CA LEU A 30 27.31 0.49 23.53
C LEU A 30 27.33 -0.96 24.02
N ASP A 31 27.22 -1.16 25.33
CA ASP A 31 27.14 -2.50 25.93
C ASP A 31 25.78 -3.15 25.63
N LYS A 32 24.71 -2.36 25.74
CA LYS A 32 23.32 -2.80 25.51
C LYS A 32 22.51 -1.74 24.79
N ILE A 33 21.42 -2.16 24.12
CA ILE A 33 20.38 -1.26 23.61
C ILE A 33 19.02 -1.66 24.17
N ILE A 34 18.32 -0.71 24.75
CA ILE A 34 16.92 -0.85 25.16
C ILE A 34 16.05 -0.43 23.95
N ILE A 35 15.34 -1.40 23.38
CA ILE A 35 14.34 -1.17 22.33
C ILE A 35 13.04 -0.77 23.03
N MET A 36 12.52 0.42 22.69
CA MET A 36 11.38 1.04 23.34
C MET A 36 10.23 1.26 22.36
N PRO A 37 9.32 0.27 22.18
CA PRO A 37 8.12 0.50 21.39
C PRO A 37 7.27 1.60 22.05
N SER A 38 6.96 2.65 21.28
CA SER A 38 6.19 3.78 21.81
C SER A 38 4.77 3.36 22.21
N GLY A 39 4.30 3.90 23.30
CA GLY A 39 2.89 3.88 23.69
C GLY A 39 2.07 4.81 22.77
N GLN A 40 1.38 5.79 23.34
CA GLN A 40 0.73 6.84 22.53
C GLN A 40 1.74 7.96 22.22
N SER A 41 2.17 8.03 20.95
CA SER A 41 3.06 9.11 20.49
C SER A 41 2.30 10.45 20.46
N PRO A 42 2.87 11.53 21.02
CA PRO A 42 2.27 12.87 20.93
C PRO A 42 2.25 13.42 19.49
N HIS A 43 3.02 12.83 18.56
CA HIS A 43 3.24 13.33 17.19
C HIS A 43 2.52 12.54 16.10
N LYS A 44 1.87 11.41 16.39
CA LYS A 44 1.16 10.60 15.39
C LYS A 44 -0.28 10.35 15.79
N SER A 45 -1.23 10.53 14.84
CA SER A 45 -2.62 10.11 15.05
C SER A 45 -2.69 8.59 15.24
N SER A 46 -3.45 8.15 16.24
CA SER A 46 -3.56 6.74 16.64
C SER A 46 -4.22 5.82 15.59
N SER A 47 -4.78 6.38 14.52
CA SER A 47 -5.62 5.64 13.55
C SER A 47 -4.87 4.65 12.63
N SER A 48 -3.54 4.68 12.59
CA SER A 48 -2.73 3.79 11.74
C SER A 48 -1.80 2.83 12.52
N LEU A 49 -1.83 2.86 13.85
CA LEU A 49 -1.00 1.99 14.69
C LEU A 49 -1.81 0.78 15.11
N ILE A 50 -1.25 -0.43 14.90
CA ILE A 50 -1.80 -1.64 15.51
C ILE A 50 -1.55 -1.63 17.03
N ASP A 51 -2.25 -2.50 17.74
CA ASP A 51 -2.13 -2.62 19.18
C ASP A 51 -0.68 -2.72 19.65
N SER A 52 -0.37 -2.06 20.75
CA SER A 52 0.98 -1.98 21.30
C SER A 52 1.53 -3.34 21.74
N THR A 53 0.67 -4.28 22.10
CA THR A 53 1.04 -5.65 22.48
C THR A 53 1.67 -6.38 21.29
N HIS A 54 1.04 -6.28 20.12
CA HIS A 54 1.61 -6.87 18.89
C HIS A 54 2.96 -6.23 18.52
N ARG A 55 3.08 -4.91 18.65
CA ARG A 55 4.34 -4.20 18.34
C ARG A 55 5.46 -4.60 19.29
N LEU A 56 5.14 -4.78 20.59
CA LEU A 56 6.06 -5.26 21.59
C LEU A 56 6.55 -6.69 21.27
N GLU A 57 5.65 -7.62 20.96
CA GLU A 57 6.00 -9.00 20.60
C GLU A 57 6.86 -9.05 19.34
N MET A 58 6.52 -8.30 18.31
CA MET A 58 7.36 -8.21 17.10
C MET A 58 8.77 -7.68 17.41
N CYS A 59 8.90 -6.70 18.33
CA CYS A 59 10.23 -6.24 18.77
C CYS A 59 10.99 -7.33 19.52
N LYS A 60 10.35 -8.12 20.40
CA LYS A 60 10.99 -9.25 21.09
C LYS A 60 11.48 -10.30 20.11
N LEU A 61 10.70 -10.60 19.06
CA LEU A 61 11.08 -11.54 18.01
C LEU A 61 12.25 -11.03 17.15
N ALA A 62 12.30 -9.72 16.91
CA ALA A 62 13.35 -9.10 16.11
C ALA A 62 14.67 -8.94 16.87
N PHE A 63 14.64 -8.67 18.18
CA PHE A 63 15.76 -8.32 19.02
C PHE A 63 16.02 -9.36 20.15
N GLY A 64 15.79 -10.64 19.86
CA GLY A 64 15.92 -11.73 20.82
C GLY A 64 17.36 -12.17 21.14
N GLY A 65 18.40 -11.39 20.76
CA GLY A 65 19.80 -11.70 20.98
C GLY A 65 20.42 -10.99 22.18
N ASP A 66 21.61 -11.43 22.59
CA ASP A 66 22.40 -10.80 23.64
C ASP A 66 22.72 -9.34 23.33
N GLY A 67 22.59 -8.47 24.34
CA GLY A 67 22.84 -7.04 24.22
C GLY A 67 21.64 -6.20 23.79
N TYR A 68 20.45 -6.79 23.69
CA TYR A 68 19.20 -6.08 23.48
C TYR A 68 18.20 -6.36 24.63
N ILE A 69 17.48 -5.32 25.04
CA ILE A 69 16.41 -5.41 26.03
C ILE A 69 15.17 -4.76 25.39
N VAL A 70 14.11 -5.51 25.20
CA VAL A 70 12.85 -4.93 24.75
C VAL A 70 12.02 -4.54 25.96
N SER A 71 11.71 -3.24 26.09
CA SER A 71 11.03 -2.67 27.25
C SER A 71 9.59 -2.28 26.89
N ASP A 72 8.67 -2.57 27.79
CA ASP A 72 7.26 -2.19 27.71
C ASP A 72 6.94 -0.91 28.52
N LEU A 73 7.97 -0.19 28.96
CA LEU A 73 7.87 0.95 29.88
C LEU A 73 6.90 2.03 29.37
N GLU A 74 7.02 2.40 28.09
CA GLU A 74 6.12 3.40 27.47
C GLU A 74 4.72 2.86 27.20
N ILE A 75 4.58 1.56 26.95
CA ILE A 75 3.29 0.90 26.71
C ILE A 75 2.49 0.85 28.03
N LYS A 76 3.15 0.56 29.14
CA LYS A 76 2.51 0.53 30.47
C LYS A 76 2.14 1.91 31.00
N ARG A 77 2.76 2.97 30.48
CA ARG A 77 2.45 4.34 30.90
C ARG A 77 1.12 4.78 30.32
N GLN A 78 0.19 5.21 31.15
CA GLN A 78 -1.08 5.78 30.70
C GLN A 78 -0.89 7.18 30.11
N GLY A 79 -1.51 7.46 28.96
CA GLY A 79 -1.47 8.75 28.29
C GLY A 79 -0.29 8.96 27.35
N LYS A 80 0.02 10.22 27.05
CA LYS A 80 1.11 10.58 26.12
C LYS A 80 2.47 10.28 26.76
N SER A 81 3.33 9.57 26.06
CA SER A 81 4.71 9.31 26.47
C SER A 81 5.65 10.37 25.93
N TYR A 82 6.27 11.13 26.82
CA TYR A 82 7.34 12.07 26.47
C TYR A 82 8.70 11.42 26.71
N THR A 83 9.65 11.65 25.83
CA THR A 83 11.00 11.07 25.94
C THR A 83 11.70 11.44 27.23
N VAL A 84 11.49 12.64 27.76
CA VAL A 84 12.06 13.05 29.04
C VAL A 84 11.65 12.14 30.21
N ASP A 85 10.37 11.72 30.24
CA ASP A 85 9.87 10.85 31.30
C ASP A 85 10.44 9.43 31.17
N THR A 86 10.64 8.98 29.92
CA THR A 86 11.25 7.67 29.63
C THR A 86 12.71 7.64 30.03
N VAL A 87 13.48 8.67 29.69
CA VAL A 87 14.90 8.77 30.07
C VAL A 87 15.05 8.90 31.59
N ALA A 88 14.20 9.70 32.24
CA ALA A 88 14.21 9.83 33.69
C ALA A 88 13.96 8.49 34.40
N GLN A 89 12.94 7.76 34.02
CA GLN A 89 12.66 6.43 34.57
C GLN A 89 13.81 5.42 34.32
N LEU A 90 14.41 5.46 33.12
CA LEU A 90 15.56 4.60 32.85
C LEU A 90 16.77 5.01 33.70
N LYS A 91 16.96 6.30 33.98
CA LYS A 91 18.03 6.75 34.88
C LYS A 91 17.83 6.31 36.33
N GLU A 92 16.56 6.18 36.79
CA GLU A 92 16.25 5.57 38.11
C GLU A 92 16.54 4.07 38.13
N ILE A 93 16.27 3.35 37.05
CA ILE A 93 16.53 1.90 36.93
C ILE A 93 18.03 1.60 36.78
N TYR A 94 18.76 2.49 36.09
CA TYR A 94 20.19 2.34 35.78
C TYR A 94 20.98 3.57 36.30
N PRO A 95 21.05 3.80 37.64
CA PRO A 95 21.61 5.03 38.21
C PRO A 95 23.09 5.24 37.91
N ASP A 96 23.85 4.13 37.84
CA ASP A 96 25.31 4.16 37.66
C ASP A 96 25.74 4.00 36.19
N ASP A 97 24.76 3.85 35.29
CA ASP A 97 25.02 3.61 33.85
C ASP A 97 24.91 4.92 33.03
N GLU A 98 25.66 4.96 31.95
CA GLU A 98 25.60 6.04 30.97
C GLU A 98 24.49 5.77 29.94
N LEU A 99 23.54 6.67 29.81
CA LEU A 99 22.43 6.55 28.87
C LEU A 99 22.72 7.29 27.57
N PHE A 100 22.40 6.65 26.44
CA PHE A 100 22.56 7.17 25.10
C PHE A 100 21.23 7.13 24.35
N LEU A 101 20.67 8.28 23.98
CA LEU A 101 19.42 8.37 23.22
C LEU A 101 19.69 8.32 21.72
N ILE A 102 19.20 7.29 21.05
CA ILE A 102 19.44 7.01 19.63
C ILE A 102 18.30 7.63 18.81
N MET A 103 18.65 8.44 17.78
CA MET A 103 17.69 9.09 16.88
C MET A 103 18.27 9.31 15.48
N GLY A 104 17.41 9.59 14.49
CA GLY A 104 17.85 10.02 13.15
C GLY A 104 18.34 11.48 13.13
N SER A 105 19.11 11.85 12.11
CA SER A 105 19.59 13.21 11.89
C SER A 105 18.45 14.25 11.77
N ASP A 106 17.35 13.87 11.17
CA ASP A 106 16.14 14.69 11.05
C ASP A 106 15.54 15.05 12.42
N MET A 107 15.54 14.08 13.33
CA MET A 107 15.07 14.28 14.70
C MET A 107 16.05 15.10 15.53
N LEU A 108 17.36 14.93 15.32
CA LEU A 108 18.36 15.74 15.98
C LEU A 108 18.16 17.22 15.66
N LEU A 109 17.99 17.60 14.40
CA LEU A 109 17.83 19.00 13.98
C LEU A 109 16.58 19.67 14.54
N CYS A 110 15.57 18.93 14.95
CA CYS A 110 14.39 19.47 15.61
C CYS A 110 14.36 19.19 17.13
N PHE A 111 15.42 18.60 17.70
CA PHE A 111 15.47 18.16 19.08
C PHE A 111 15.27 19.29 20.09
N HIS A 112 15.74 20.49 19.79
CA HIS A 112 15.52 21.70 20.62
C HIS A 112 14.04 22.06 20.83
N ARG A 113 13.12 21.49 20.03
CA ARG A 113 11.66 21.65 20.14
C ARG A 113 11.00 20.58 21.01
N TRP A 114 11.77 19.57 21.44
CA TRP A 114 11.20 18.49 22.24
C TRP A 114 10.90 19.00 23.66
N TYR A 115 9.83 18.46 24.22
CA TYR A 115 9.43 18.83 25.57
C TYR A 115 10.55 18.54 26.56
N ARG A 116 11.01 19.58 27.26
CA ARG A 116 12.11 19.53 28.26
C ARG A 116 13.39 18.91 27.70
N TYR A 117 13.79 19.25 26.48
CA TYR A 117 14.97 18.68 25.83
C TYR A 117 16.26 18.91 26.64
N THR A 118 16.38 20.02 27.37
CA THR A 118 17.53 20.31 28.23
C THR A 118 17.67 19.28 29.37
N ASP A 119 16.55 18.83 29.90
CA ASP A 119 16.57 17.80 30.97
C ASP A 119 17.00 16.45 30.36
N ILE A 120 16.59 16.12 29.15
CA ILE A 120 17.08 14.92 28.44
C ILE A 120 18.61 15.00 28.30
N LEU A 121 19.14 16.14 27.83
CA LEU A 121 20.58 16.37 27.68
C LEU A 121 21.38 16.30 29.00
N SER A 122 20.74 16.50 30.14
CA SER A 122 21.37 16.35 31.45
C SER A 122 21.48 14.87 31.87
N MET A 123 20.64 14.00 31.35
CA MET A 123 20.52 12.59 31.72
C MET A 123 21.08 11.61 30.69
N ALA A 124 21.13 12.00 29.42
CA ALA A 124 21.56 11.12 28.34
C ALA A 124 22.41 11.86 27.28
N THR A 125 23.34 11.17 26.68
CA THR A 125 24.08 11.60 25.50
C THR A 125 23.29 11.26 24.23
N ILE A 126 23.22 12.16 23.27
CA ILE A 126 22.54 11.88 22.00
C ILE A 126 23.46 11.06 21.09
N VAL A 127 22.92 10.03 20.45
CA VAL A 127 23.51 9.32 19.31
C VAL A 127 22.64 9.58 18.09
N ALA A 128 23.15 10.34 17.13
CA ALA A 128 22.46 10.62 15.90
C ALA A 128 22.99 9.76 14.76
N THR A 129 22.07 9.15 14.01
CA THR A 129 22.40 8.39 12.80
C THR A 129 22.15 9.26 11.58
N THR A 130 23.13 9.33 10.67
CA THR A 130 23.00 10.04 9.38
C THR A 130 23.01 9.05 8.24
N ARG A 131 22.27 9.37 7.17
CA ARG A 131 22.26 8.62 5.91
C ARG A 131 23.18 9.31 4.92
N GLN A 132 23.91 8.54 4.10
CA GLN A 132 24.72 9.12 3.03
C GLN A 132 23.87 10.02 2.14
N GLY A 133 24.25 11.29 2.02
CA GLY A 133 23.63 12.27 1.12
C GLY A 133 22.60 13.21 1.75
N ASP A 134 22.16 13.01 3.01
CA ASP A 134 21.15 13.90 3.62
C ASP A 134 21.79 15.18 4.21
N ILE A 135 22.64 15.05 5.23
CA ILE A 135 23.26 16.19 5.95
C ILE A 135 24.68 15.78 6.32
N SER A 136 25.62 16.70 6.18
CA SER A 136 27.02 16.41 6.51
C SER A 136 27.21 16.20 8.01
N ILE A 137 28.15 15.33 8.36
CA ILE A 137 28.52 15.09 9.78
C ILE A 137 28.96 16.39 10.47
N ASP A 138 29.62 17.28 9.73
CA ASP A 138 30.08 18.55 10.27
C ASP A 138 28.94 19.51 10.57
N GLU A 139 27.90 19.55 9.75
CA GLU A 139 26.67 20.32 10.02
C GLU A 139 25.94 19.81 11.27
N LEU A 140 25.86 18.48 11.46
CA LEU A 140 25.25 17.91 12.65
C LEU A 140 26.07 18.20 13.92
N LYS A 141 27.40 18.18 13.85
CA LYS A 141 28.27 18.55 14.96
C LYS A 141 28.16 20.04 15.30
N THR A 142 28.14 20.90 14.28
CA THR A 142 27.95 22.34 14.45
C THR A 142 26.63 22.63 15.14
N TYR A 143 25.53 22.04 14.65
CA TYR A 143 24.21 22.17 15.29
C TYR A 143 24.23 21.71 16.75
N SER A 144 24.87 20.56 17.05
CA SER A 144 24.96 20.04 18.41
C SER A 144 25.70 20.99 19.35
N SER A 145 26.84 21.52 18.93
CA SER A 145 27.64 22.45 19.72
C SER A 145 26.99 23.83 19.89
N GLU A 146 26.47 24.41 18.82
CA GLU A 146 25.93 25.77 18.80
C GLU A 146 24.51 25.88 19.33
N THR A 147 23.63 24.91 19.00
CA THR A 147 22.21 24.95 19.38
C THR A 147 21.93 24.18 20.65
N LEU A 148 22.54 22.99 20.83
CA LEU A 148 22.26 22.18 22.02
C LEU A 148 23.28 22.39 23.15
N GLY A 149 24.46 22.97 22.85
CA GLY A 149 25.52 23.18 23.82
C GLY A 149 26.11 21.89 24.37
N LYS A 150 25.97 20.77 23.65
CA LYS A 150 26.42 19.44 24.02
C LYS A 150 26.99 18.69 22.83
N GLU A 151 27.97 17.86 23.05
CA GLU A 151 28.48 16.94 22.02
C GLU A 151 27.49 15.81 21.76
N THR A 152 27.32 15.48 20.49
CA THR A 152 26.51 14.34 20.01
C THR A 152 27.42 13.32 19.35
N VAL A 153 27.23 12.06 19.63
CA VAL A 153 27.87 10.96 18.91
C VAL A 153 27.18 10.81 17.55
N ILE A 154 27.90 11.05 16.47
CA ILE A 154 27.37 10.88 15.12
C ILE A 154 27.80 9.52 14.58
N VAL A 155 26.84 8.71 14.18
CA VAL A 155 27.05 7.41 13.56
C VAL A 155 26.64 7.49 12.10
N ASP A 156 27.62 7.35 11.21
CA ASP A 156 27.36 7.20 9.78
C ASP A 156 26.79 5.79 9.53
N PHE A 157 25.57 5.76 8.97
CA PHE A 157 24.78 4.56 8.79
C PHE A 157 24.47 4.37 7.30
N GLU A 158 24.87 3.22 6.76
CA GLU A 158 24.48 2.82 5.42
C GLU A 158 23.01 2.35 5.43
N PRO A 159 22.08 3.13 4.82
CA PRO A 159 20.66 2.85 4.96
C PRO A 159 20.28 1.51 4.33
N PHE A 160 19.45 0.76 5.03
CA PHE A 160 18.71 -0.32 4.43
C PHE A 160 17.41 0.25 3.87
N GLU A 161 17.17 0.10 2.56
CA GLU A 161 16.00 0.66 1.88
C GLU A 161 14.68 0.00 2.33
N CYS A 162 14.27 0.27 3.54
CA CYS A 162 13.05 -0.24 4.14
C CYS A 162 12.40 0.82 5.04
N SER A 163 11.09 0.81 5.06
CA SER A 163 10.29 1.57 6.02
C SER A 163 9.09 0.75 6.46
N SER A 164 8.55 1.04 7.65
CA SER A 164 7.32 0.39 8.11
C SER A 164 6.15 0.58 7.14
N THR A 165 6.08 1.71 6.45
CA THR A 165 5.07 1.97 5.41
C THR A 165 5.26 1.04 4.21
N LYS A 166 6.50 0.87 3.72
CA LYS A 166 6.81 -0.07 2.62
C LYS A 166 6.41 -1.50 3.00
N VAL A 167 6.70 -1.92 4.24
CA VAL A 167 6.30 -3.24 4.75
C VAL A 167 4.78 -3.40 4.76
N ARG A 168 4.04 -2.43 5.34
CA ARG A 168 2.58 -2.51 5.39
C ARG A 168 1.95 -2.56 4.01
N ASN A 169 2.46 -1.75 3.08
CA ASN A 169 1.98 -1.77 1.70
C ASN A 169 2.24 -3.11 1.02
N ALA A 170 3.44 -3.70 1.19
CA ALA A 170 3.75 -5.02 0.65
C ALA A 170 2.80 -6.10 1.21
N LEU A 171 2.55 -6.08 2.53
CA LEU A 171 1.63 -7.03 3.17
C LEU A 171 0.18 -6.88 2.68
N LEU A 172 -0.32 -5.64 2.58
CA LEU A 172 -1.65 -5.34 2.05
C LEU A 172 -1.79 -5.74 0.58
N SER A 173 -0.74 -5.50 -0.21
CA SER A 173 -0.73 -5.84 -1.63
C SER A 173 -0.47 -7.32 -1.91
N GLY A 174 -0.17 -8.13 -0.89
CA GLY A 174 0.20 -9.53 -1.07
C GLY A 174 1.59 -9.74 -1.69
N GLU A 175 2.45 -8.72 -1.64
CA GLU A 175 3.84 -8.81 -2.09
C GLU A 175 4.70 -9.55 -1.05
N ASP A 176 5.79 -10.17 -1.54
CA ASP A 176 6.75 -10.83 -0.66
C ASP A 176 7.50 -9.82 0.22
N ALA A 177 7.28 -9.90 1.53
CA ALA A 177 7.93 -9.07 2.53
C ALA A 177 9.15 -9.73 3.19
N THR A 178 9.57 -10.93 2.75
CA THR A 178 10.68 -11.69 3.35
C THR A 178 12.00 -10.93 3.30
N SER A 179 12.23 -10.12 2.27
CA SER A 179 13.41 -9.27 2.15
C SER A 179 13.41 -8.09 3.12
N LEU A 180 12.25 -7.65 3.58
CA LEU A 180 12.04 -6.43 4.38
C LEU A 180 11.95 -6.71 5.88
N VAL A 181 11.41 -7.86 6.28
CA VAL A 181 11.06 -8.19 7.66
C VAL A 181 11.86 -9.41 8.13
N PRO A 182 12.30 -9.46 9.41
CA PRO A 182 12.87 -10.68 9.97
C PRO A 182 11.86 -11.84 9.91
N GLU A 183 12.32 -13.06 9.59
CA GLU A 183 11.46 -14.23 9.38
C GLU A 183 10.50 -14.49 10.53
N LYS A 184 10.98 -14.46 11.79
CA LYS A 184 10.13 -14.66 12.97
C LYS A 184 9.06 -13.59 13.13
N VAL A 185 9.36 -12.34 12.74
CA VAL A 185 8.38 -11.24 12.76
C VAL A 185 7.34 -11.43 11.67
N LEU A 186 7.77 -11.85 10.47
CA LEU A 186 6.85 -12.13 9.36
C LEU A 186 5.90 -13.29 9.71
N GLY A 187 6.41 -14.37 10.31
CA GLY A 187 5.59 -15.47 10.81
C GLY A 187 4.52 -14.98 11.81
N TYR A 188 4.93 -14.18 12.80
CA TYR A 188 4.00 -13.59 13.76
C TYR A 188 2.93 -12.69 13.10
N ILE A 189 3.31 -11.86 12.13
CA ILE A 189 2.39 -11.03 11.35
C ILE A 189 1.33 -11.91 10.66
N THR A 190 1.77 -12.98 10.02
CA THR A 190 0.89 -13.90 9.28
C THR A 190 -0.05 -14.66 10.23
N GLU A 191 0.47 -15.24 11.32
CA GLU A 191 -0.31 -15.98 12.31
C GLU A 191 -1.40 -15.14 12.97
N ASN A 192 -1.14 -13.84 13.17
CA ASN A 192 -2.08 -12.92 13.80
C ASN A 192 -2.87 -12.08 12.79
N SER A 193 -2.76 -12.34 11.50
CA SER A 193 -3.44 -11.59 10.42
C SER A 193 -3.26 -10.07 10.54
N LEU A 194 -2.04 -9.61 10.90
CA LEU A 194 -1.74 -8.20 11.07
C LEU A 194 -1.47 -7.53 9.73
N TYR A 195 -1.86 -6.25 9.60
CA TYR A 195 -1.67 -5.46 8.38
C TYR A 195 -2.34 -6.08 7.15
N THR A 196 -3.48 -6.75 7.35
CA THR A 196 -4.32 -7.31 6.29
C THR A 196 -5.70 -6.68 6.33
N ASP A 197 -6.41 -6.74 5.22
CA ASP A 197 -7.83 -6.42 5.08
C ASP A 197 -8.57 -7.57 4.40
N GLU A 198 -9.87 -7.43 4.24
CA GLU A 198 -10.74 -8.43 3.61
C GLU A 198 -10.35 -8.75 2.15
N TYR A 199 -9.67 -7.84 1.46
CA TYR A 199 -9.21 -8.01 0.07
C TYR A 199 -7.81 -8.61 -0.05
N THR A 200 -7.07 -8.75 1.04
CA THR A 200 -5.71 -9.31 1.00
C THR A 200 -5.64 -10.69 0.34
N PRO A 201 -6.55 -11.65 0.61
CA PRO A 201 -6.53 -12.94 -0.09
C PRO A 201 -6.74 -12.81 -1.60
N ILE A 202 -7.59 -11.88 -2.02
CA ILE A 202 -7.86 -11.61 -3.44
C ILE A 202 -6.62 -11.00 -4.12
N ARG A 203 -5.97 -10.03 -3.47
CA ARG A 203 -4.73 -9.44 -3.98
C ARG A 203 -3.61 -10.48 -4.12
N GLN A 204 -3.48 -11.40 -3.15
CA GLN A 204 -2.53 -12.53 -3.24
C GLN A 204 -2.87 -13.46 -4.41
N LEU A 205 -4.15 -13.78 -4.63
CA LEU A 205 -4.59 -14.55 -5.78
C LEU A 205 -4.24 -13.84 -7.10
N LEU A 206 -4.54 -12.54 -7.21
CA LEU A 206 -4.20 -11.75 -8.40
C LEU A 206 -2.69 -11.73 -8.65
N ARG A 207 -1.88 -11.57 -7.58
CA ARG A 207 -0.41 -11.59 -7.68
C ARG A 207 0.13 -12.91 -8.22
N SER A 208 -0.52 -14.03 -7.91
CA SER A 208 -0.16 -15.36 -8.44
C SER A 208 -0.57 -15.58 -9.91
N LYS A 209 -1.52 -14.80 -10.44
CA LYS A 209 -2.10 -14.97 -11.76
C LYS A 209 -1.71 -13.91 -12.78
N LEU A 210 -1.33 -12.73 -12.33
CA LEU A 210 -1.06 -11.57 -13.18
C LEU A 210 0.41 -11.18 -13.14
N ASP A 211 0.93 -10.67 -14.25
CA ASP A 211 2.22 -9.99 -14.27
C ASP A 211 2.15 -8.66 -13.49
N ASP A 212 3.32 -8.08 -13.21
CA ASP A 212 3.44 -6.87 -12.40
C ASP A 212 2.60 -5.69 -12.93
N TYR A 213 2.60 -5.50 -14.24
CA TYR A 213 1.83 -4.42 -14.87
C TYR A 213 0.33 -4.64 -14.69
N ARG A 214 -0.17 -5.84 -14.96
CA ARG A 214 -1.59 -6.18 -14.83
C ARG A 214 -2.06 -6.16 -13.38
N TYR A 215 -1.21 -6.58 -12.47
CA TYR A 215 -1.50 -6.50 -11.05
C TYR A 215 -1.68 -5.04 -10.58
N ILE A 216 -0.71 -4.16 -10.90
CA ILE A 216 -0.79 -2.72 -10.57
C ILE A 216 -2.02 -2.09 -11.22
N HIS A 217 -2.30 -2.43 -12.48
CA HIS A 217 -3.49 -2.00 -13.19
C HIS A 217 -4.79 -2.40 -12.46
N SER A 218 -4.91 -3.66 -12.04
CA SER A 218 -6.10 -4.11 -11.31
C SER A 218 -6.30 -3.35 -10.00
N LEU A 219 -5.23 -2.99 -9.28
CA LEU A 219 -5.32 -2.12 -8.09
C LEU A 219 -5.83 -0.72 -8.46
N GLY A 220 -5.26 -0.11 -9.51
CA GLY A 220 -5.67 1.21 -9.99
C GLY A 220 -7.13 1.27 -10.47
N VAL A 221 -7.59 0.21 -11.15
CA VAL A 221 -9.00 0.07 -11.57
C VAL A 221 -9.92 -0.07 -10.36
N ALA A 222 -9.52 -0.86 -9.35
CA ALA A 222 -10.31 -1.00 -8.12
C ALA A 222 -10.48 0.33 -7.38
N ASP A 223 -9.41 1.12 -7.24
CA ASP A 223 -9.47 2.44 -6.60
C ASP A 223 -10.35 3.41 -7.40
N SER A 224 -10.20 3.46 -8.73
CA SER A 224 -11.02 4.29 -9.61
C SER A 224 -12.49 3.87 -9.59
N ALA A 225 -12.77 2.57 -9.53
CA ALA A 225 -14.14 2.04 -9.44
C ALA A 225 -14.81 2.44 -8.12
N ARG A 226 -14.08 2.38 -6.99
CA ARG A 226 -14.58 2.83 -5.68
C ARG A 226 -14.89 4.32 -5.69
N GLU A 227 -13.99 5.14 -6.28
CA GLU A 227 -14.21 6.59 -6.41
C GLU A 227 -15.45 6.91 -7.24
N LEU A 228 -15.61 6.26 -8.40
CA LEU A 228 -16.81 6.41 -9.23
C LEU A 228 -18.07 5.91 -8.51
N ALA A 229 -18.02 4.77 -7.81
CA ALA A 229 -19.14 4.25 -7.04
C ALA A 229 -19.60 5.25 -5.98
N LYS A 230 -18.69 5.84 -5.24
CA LYS A 230 -18.96 6.90 -4.28
C LYS A 230 -19.61 8.12 -4.94
N LEU A 231 -19.10 8.55 -6.09
CA LEU A 231 -19.61 9.72 -6.82
C LEU A 231 -21.02 9.49 -7.34
N TYR A 232 -21.30 8.28 -7.85
CA TYR A 232 -22.58 7.94 -8.49
C TYR A 232 -23.58 7.21 -7.58
N GLY A 233 -23.23 7.01 -6.30
CA GLY A 233 -24.12 6.39 -5.31
C GLY A 233 -24.31 4.88 -5.49
N ALA A 234 -23.29 4.18 -6.00
CA ALA A 234 -23.25 2.73 -6.06
C ALA A 234 -22.53 2.14 -4.82
N ASP A 235 -22.52 0.81 -4.69
CA ASP A 235 -21.82 0.10 -3.63
C ASP A 235 -20.30 0.17 -3.84
N GLU A 236 -19.61 0.90 -2.97
CA GLU A 236 -18.17 1.16 -3.05
C GLU A 236 -17.34 -0.13 -2.92
N GLU A 237 -17.74 -1.05 -2.02
CA GLU A 237 -17.00 -2.29 -1.76
C GLU A 237 -17.20 -3.29 -2.90
N LYS A 238 -18.42 -3.39 -3.44
CA LYS A 238 -18.70 -4.19 -4.64
C LYS A 238 -17.95 -3.66 -5.86
N ALA A 239 -17.88 -2.34 -6.04
CA ALA A 239 -17.13 -1.71 -7.13
C ALA A 239 -15.62 -2.00 -7.01
N TYR A 240 -15.06 -1.87 -5.80
CA TYR A 240 -13.67 -2.17 -5.54
C TYR A 240 -13.34 -3.64 -5.85
N LEU A 241 -14.15 -4.58 -5.36
CA LEU A 241 -14.00 -6.00 -5.64
C LEU A 241 -14.08 -6.31 -7.14
N SER A 242 -15.07 -5.74 -7.84
CA SER A 242 -15.21 -5.91 -9.29
C SER A 242 -14.01 -5.37 -10.06
N GLY A 243 -13.50 -4.20 -9.64
CA GLY A 243 -12.30 -3.60 -10.21
C GLY A 243 -11.04 -4.45 -10.00
N LEU A 244 -10.86 -5.04 -8.80
CA LEU A 244 -9.75 -5.98 -8.56
C LEU A 244 -9.82 -7.19 -9.51
N LEU A 245 -11.00 -7.72 -9.74
CA LEU A 245 -11.21 -8.99 -10.42
C LEU A 245 -11.39 -8.87 -11.95
N HIS A 246 -11.56 -7.65 -12.50
CA HIS A 246 -11.96 -7.46 -13.91
C HIS A 246 -11.03 -8.17 -14.92
N ASP A 247 -9.73 -8.16 -14.67
CA ASP A 247 -8.68 -8.73 -15.56
C ASP A 247 -8.08 -10.05 -15.01
N ILE A 248 -8.75 -10.76 -14.06
CA ILE A 248 -8.21 -11.96 -13.40
C ILE A 248 -7.74 -13.06 -14.36
N ALA A 249 -8.35 -13.19 -15.52
CA ALA A 249 -8.00 -14.17 -16.54
C ALA A 249 -7.10 -13.60 -17.66
N LYS A 250 -6.56 -12.38 -17.54
CA LYS A 250 -5.82 -11.67 -18.61
C LYS A 250 -4.55 -12.39 -19.05
N ASN A 251 -3.79 -12.89 -18.09
CA ASN A 251 -2.55 -13.63 -18.34
C ASN A 251 -2.75 -15.14 -18.47
N MET A 252 -4.01 -15.63 -18.35
CA MET A 252 -4.33 -17.03 -18.54
C MET A 252 -4.08 -17.45 -20.01
N PRO A 253 -3.45 -18.62 -20.27
CA PRO A 253 -3.27 -19.16 -21.62
C PRO A 253 -4.60 -19.24 -22.40
N LYS A 254 -4.56 -19.06 -23.71
CA LYS A 254 -5.78 -18.99 -24.53
C LYS A 254 -6.58 -20.29 -24.57
N ASP A 255 -5.91 -21.41 -24.55
CA ASP A 255 -6.52 -22.75 -24.45
C ASP A 255 -7.23 -22.96 -23.10
N GLU A 256 -6.64 -22.46 -22.00
CA GLU A 256 -7.28 -22.49 -20.69
C GLU A 256 -8.50 -21.55 -20.63
N GLN A 257 -8.40 -20.34 -21.24
CA GLN A 257 -9.53 -19.41 -21.35
C GLN A 257 -10.69 -20.08 -22.12
N LEU A 258 -10.42 -20.74 -23.26
CA LEU A 258 -11.42 -21.47 -24.04
C LEU A 258 -12.06 -22.61 -23.23
N SER A 259 -11.25 -23.47 -22.60
CA SER A 259 -11.74 -24.56 -21.77
C SER A 259 -12.65 -24.08 -20.64
N LEU A 260 -12.28 -22.96 -20.00
CA LEU A 260 -13.08 -22.37 -18.93
C LEU A 260 -14.40 -21.78 -19.44
N MET A 261 -14.39 -21.12 -20.58
CA MET A 261 -15.59 -20.61 -21.24
C MET A 261 -16.54 -21.75 -21.69
N GLU A 262 -16.01 -22.83 -22.23
CA GLU A 262 -16.80 -24.03 -22.58
C GLU A 262 -17.48 -24.62 -21.36
N LYS A 263 -16.74 -24.82 -20.25
CA LYS A 263 -17.30 -25.27 -18.95
C LYS A 263 -18.35 -24.30 -18.43
N GLY A 264 -18.15 -23.01 -18.64
CA GLY A 264 -19.08 -21.95 -18.26
C GLY A 264 -20.32 -21.84 -19.15
N GLY A 265 -20.39 -22.58 -20.26
CA GLY A 265 -21.50 -22.54 -21.21
C GLY A 265 -21.50 -21.31 -22.13
N VAL A 266 -20.36 -20.64 -22.31
CA VAL A 266 -20.24 -19.47 -23.20
C VAL A 266 -20.23 -19.91 -24.65
N ILE A 267 -21.11 -19.33 -25.44
CA ILE A 267 -21.18 -19.51 -26.89
C ILE A 267 -20.62 -18.25 -27.56
N LEU A 268 -19.45 -18.39 -28.18
CA LEU A 268 -18.79 -17.29 -28.86
C LEU A 268 -19.50 -16.90 -30.17
N ASN A 269 -19.76 -15.62 -30.37
CA ASN A 269 -20.15 -15.08 -31.66
C ASN A 269 -18.94 -14.95 -32.63
N ASP A 270 -19.17 -14.56 -33.88
CA ASP A 270 -18.09 -14.50 -34.86
C ASP A 270 -17.05 -13.39 -34.58
N ALA A 271 -17.45 -12.29 -33.97
CA ALA A 271 -16.52 -11.24 -33.53
C ALA A 271 -15.61 -11.74 -32.40
N GLU A 272 -16.15 -12.48 -31.44
CA GLU A 272 -15.40 -13.06 -30.32
C GLU A 272 -14.47 -14.20 -30.77
N LYS A 273 -14.91 -15.09 -31.70
CA LYS A 273 -14.06 -16.15 -32.27
C LYS A 273 -12.83 -15.58 -32.96
N ASN A 274 -13.01 -14.46 -33.66
CA ASN A 274 -11.94 -13.82 -34.45
C ASN A 274 -11.13 -12.79 -33.64
N ASN A 275 -11.45 -12.58 -32.35
CA ASN A 275 -10.74 -11.65 -31.49
C ASN A 275 -10.44 -12.25 -30.10
N PRO A 276 -9.42 -13.14 -30.00
CA PRO A 276 -9.04 -13.76 -28.72
C PRO A 276 -8.63 -12.75 -27.63
N ALA A 277 -8.36 -11.49 -27.99
CA ALA A 277 -8.06 -10.44 -27.01
C ALA A 277 -9.25 -10.16 -26.06
N LEU A 278 -10.47 -10.48 -26.47
CA LEU A 278 -11.69 -10.29 -25.66
C LEU A 278 -11.98 -11.45 -24.70
N TRP A 279 -11.38 -12.63 -24.90
CA TRP A 279 -11.73 -13.85 -24.17
C TRP A 279 -11.50 -13.76 -22.67
N HIS A 280 -10.53 -12.97 -22.22
CA HIS A 280 -10.23 -12.82 -20.80
C HIS A 280 -11.41 -12.29 -19.97
N ALA A 281 -12.27 -11.45 -20.56
CA ALA A 281 -13.44 -10.93 -19.87
C ALA A 281 -14.49 -12.03 -19.63
N MET A 282 -14.73 -12.85 -20.67
CA MET A 282 -15.63 -14.00 -20.59
C MET A 282 -15.09 -15.11 -19.70
N ALA A 283 -13.81 -15.45 -19.87
CA ALA A 283 -13.13 -16.42 -19.04
C ALA A 283 -13.04 -15.94 -17.57
N GLY A 284 -12.86 -14.63 -17.36
CA GLY A 284 -12.89 -14.01 -16.05
C GLY A 284 -14.23 -14.20 -15.35
N GLU A 285 -15.34 -13.91 -16.01
CA GLU A 285 -16.69 -14.18 -15.49
C GLU A 285 -16.86 -15.66 -15.10
N CYS A 286 -16.48 -16.58 -16.02
CA CYS A 286 -16.54 -18.01 -15.75
C CYS A 286 -15.66 -18.41 -14.55
N TYR A 287 -14.46 -17.84 -14.43
CA TYR A 287 -13.56 -18.09 -13.30
C TYR A 287 -14.20 -17.64 -11.97
N LEU A 288 -14.77 -16.45 -11.94
CA LEU A 288 -15.43 -15.93 -10.75
C LEU A 288 -16.60 -16.85 -10.32
N ARG A 289 -17.40 -17.27 -11.27
CA ARG A 289 -18.58 -18.10 -11.01
C ARG A 289 -18.24 -19.53 -10.66
N LEU A 290 -17.33 -20.17 -11.38
CA LEU A 290 -17.06 -21.60 -11.25
C LEU A 290 -15.98 -21.91 -10.19
N GLU A 291 -14.94 -21.09 -10.09
CA GLU A 291 -13.78 -21.37 -9.23
C GLU A 291 -13.85 -20.57 -7.92
N MET A 292 -14.42 -19.36 -7.94
CA MET A 292 -14.53 -18.51 -6.73
C MET A 292 -15.93 -18.56 -6.09
N GLY A 293 -16.93 -19.16 -6.75
CA GLY A 293 -18.31 -19.27 -6.23
C GLY A 293 -19.04 -17.92 -6.15
N ILE A 294 -18.59 -16.90 -6.88
CA ILE A 294 -19.27 -15.59 -6.92
C ILE A 294 -20.54 -15.74 -7.74
N THR A 295 -21.69 -15.35 -7.17
CA THR A 295 -23.00 -15.45 -7.80
C THR A 295 -23.69 -14.09 -8.00
N ASP A 296 -23.10 -12.99 -7.53
CA ASP A 296 -23.64 -11.64 -7.69
C ASP A 296 -23.61 -11.23 -9.17
N PRO A 297 -24.78 -11.01 -9.82
CA PRO A 297 -24.86 -10.73 -11.24
C PRO A 297 -24.22 -9.39 -11.64
N GLU A 298 -24.16 -8.40 -10.73
CA GLU A 298 -23.51 -7.13 -11.01
C GLU A 298 -21.99 -7.26 -11.07
N ILE A 299 -21.38 -8.09 -10.18
CA ILE A 299 -19.94 -8.39 -10.22
C ILE A 299 -19.64 -9.17 -11.50
N LEU A 300 -20.37 -10.25 -11.75
CA LEU A 300 -20.16 -11.09 -12.93
C LEU A 300 -20.33 -10.31 -14.23
N GLY A 301 -21.40 -9.50 -14.34
CA GLY A 301 -21.65 -8.65 -15.50
C GLY A 301 -20.57 -7.59 -15.69
N SER A 302 -20.10 -6.97 -14.62
CA SER A 302 -19.01 -5.99 -14.67
C SER A 302 -17.74 -6.58 -15.26
N VAL A 303 -17.35 -7.78 -14.84
CA VAL A 303 -16.19 -8.49 -15.38
C VAL A 303 -16.44 -8.95 -16.82
N ARG A 304 -17.63 -9.45 -17.14
CA ARG A 304 -17.97 -9.96 -18.47
C ARG A 304 -17.93 -8.87 -19.56
N TYR A 305 -18.38 -7.65 -19.22
CA TYR A 305 -18.61 -6.58 -20.21
C TYR A 305 -17.65 -5.39 -20.10
N HIS A 306 -16.60 -5.48 -19.24
CA HIS A 306 -15.68 -4.36 -19.05
C HIS A 306 -14.90 -3.96 -20.32
N THR A 307 -14.76 -4.85 -21.29
CA THR A 307 -14.02 -4.56 -22.53
C THR A 307 -14.90 -4.06 -23.67
N THR A 308 -16.11 -4.59 -23.79
CA THR A 308 -17.00 -4.30 -24.95
C THR A 308 -18.12 -3.31 -24.59
N GLY A 309 -18.48 -3.24 -23.32
CA GLY A 309 -19.78 -2.73 -22.93
C GLY A 309 -20.93 -3.57 -23.52
N LYS A 310 -22.15 -3.20 -23.28
CA LYS A 310 -23.38 -3.73 -23.91
C LYS A 310 -24.53 -2.74 -23.75
N ALA A 311 -25.55 -2.87 -24.57
CA ALA A 311 -26.82 -2.16 -24.31
C ALA A 311 -27.42 -2.59 -22.97
N GLY A 312 -28.05 -1.66 -22.25
CA GLY A 312 -28.68 -1.92 -20.95
C GLY A 312 -27.72 -2.20 -19.80
N MET A 313 -26.49 -1.66 -19.82
CA MET A 313 -25.56 -1.81 -18.71
C MET A 313 -26.13 -1.25 -17.39
N THR A 314 -25.94 -1.99 -16.30
CA THR A 314 -26.22 -1.51 -14.95
C THR A 314 -25.25 -0.37 -14.57
N LEU A 315 -25.53 0.33 -13.48
CA LEU A 315 -24.61 1.35 -12.97
C LEU A 315 -23.23 0.77 -12.65
N MET A 316 -23.20 -0.41 -12.02
CA MET A 316 -21.95 -1.08 -11.68
C MET A 316 -21.14 -1.49 -12.92
N GLU A 317 -21.79 -2.06 -13.93
CA GLU A 317 -21.14 -2.40 -15.21
C GLU A 317 -20.51 -1.16 -15.87
N LYS A 318 -21.20 -0.01 -15.88
CA LYS A 318 -20.66 1.25 -16.42
C LYS A 318 -19.47 1.76 -15.60
N ILE A 319 -19.55 1.66 -14.27
CA ILE A 319 -18.46 2.06 -13.38
C ILE A 319 -17.18 1.28 -13.72
N ILE A 320 -17.27 -0.05 -13.81
CA ILE A 320 -16.08 -0.88 -14.08
C ILE A 320 -15.58 -0.66 -15.51
N TYR A 321 -16.49 -0.54 -16.49
CA TYR A 321 -16.15 -0.22 -17.87
C TYR A 321 -15.34 1.08 -17.98
N ILE A 322 -15.72 2.13 -17.27
CA ILE A 322 -15.02 3.42 -17.29
C ILE A 322 -13.78 3.41 -16.40
N ALA A 323 -13.81 2.74 -15.24
CA ALA A 323 -12.66 2.65 -14.34
C ALA A 323 -11.42 2.05 -15.04
N ASP A 324 -11.60 1.06 -15.91
CA ASP A 324 -10.52 0.50 -16.73
C ASP A 324 -9.86 1.53 -17.65
N TYR A 325 -10.61 2.52 -18.16
CA TYR A 325 -10.06 3.58 -19.01
C TYR A 325 -9.33 4.67 -18.22
N ILE A 326 -9.73 4.97 -16.98
CA ILE A 326 -9.28 6.16 -16.24
C ILE A 326 -8.27 5.88 -15.12
N SER A 327 -8.00 4.60 -14.82
CA SER A 327 -7.10 4.20 -13.74
C SER A 327 -5.75 4.95 -13.76
N ALA A 328 -5.16 5.14 -12.58
CA ALA A 328 -4.06 6.10 -12.39
C ALA A 328 -2.82 5.83 -13.26
N GLU A 329 -2.53 4.55 -13.55
CA GLU A 329 -1.40 4.11 -14.36
C GLU A 329 -1.64 4.29 -15.87
N ARG A 330 -2.89 4.57 -16.30
CA ARG A 330 -3.20 4.81 -17.71
C ARG A 330 -2.58 6.12 -18.18
N ASN A 331 -1.82 6.02 -19.28
CA ASN A 331 -1.15 7.16 -19.90
C ASN A 331 -1.27 7.05 -21.44
N TYR A 332 -2.43 7.37 -21.98
CA TYR A 332 -2.69 7.43 -23.42
C TYR A 332 -3.21 8.83 -23.79
N PRO A 333 -3.09 9.26 -25.06
CA PRO A 333 -3.70 10.51 -25.49
C PRO A 333 -5.18 10.55 -25.10
N ASP A 334 -5.65 11.69 -24.60
CA ASP A 334 -7.05 11.93 -24.20
C ASP A 334 -7.50 11.24 -22.89
N VAL A 335 -6.63 10.57 -22.13
CA VAL A 335 -7.02 9.98 -20.83
C VAL A 335 -7.59 11.02 -19.88
N ASP A 336 -7.07 12.23 -19.90
CA ASP A 336 -7.56 13.32 -19.03
C ASP A 336 -8.95 13.80 -19.45
N VAL A 337 -9.28 13.75 -20.75
CA VAL A 337 -10.64 14.00 -21.24
C VAL A 337 -11.60 12.95 -20.69
N MET A 338 -11.19 11.67 -20.68
CA MET A 338 -11.99 10.58 -20.16
C MET A 338 -12.23 10.73 -18.64
N ARG A 339 -11.17 11.09 -17.89
CA ARG A 339 -11.26 11.40 -16.45
C ARG A 339 -12.22 12.57 -16.18
N ASP A 340 -12.09 13.64 -16.93
CA ASP A 340 -12.96 14.82 -16.80
C ASP A 340 -14.42 14.48 -17.07
N LEU A 341 -14.71 13.79 -18.15
CA LEU A 341 -16.06 13.35 -18.50
C LEU A 341 -16.68 12.46 -17.40
N SER A 342 -15.91 11.51 -16.88
CA SER A 342 -16.40 10.56 -15.87
C SER A 342 -16.57 11.17 -14.48
N LEU A 343 -15.74 12.14 -14.10
CA LEU A 343 -15.74 12.73 -12.75
C LEU A 343 -16.60 13.99 -12.66
N LYS A 344 -16.78 14.75 -13.75
CA LYS A 344 -17.47 16.04 -13.73
C LYS A 344 -18.77 16.09 -14.55
N HIS A 345 -19.00 15.11 -15.43
CA HIS A 345 -20.18 15.10 -16.29
C HIS A 345 -21.06 13.87 -16.05
N SER A 346 -20.87 12.78 -16.81
CA SER A 346 -21.62 11.54 -16.59
C SER A 346 -20.88 10.31 -17.13
N LEU A 347 -21.22 9.13 -16.58
CA LEU A 347 -20.70 7.85 -17.09
C LEU A 347 -21.15 7.59 -18.53
N GLU A 348 -22.34 8.06 -18.92
CA GLU A 348 -22.86 7.94 -20.28
C GLU A 348 -22.02 8.76 -21.27
N LYS A 349 -21.67 10.01 -20.95
CA LYS A 349 -20.77 10.81 -21.80
C LYS A 349 -19.37 10.19 -21.87
N ALA A 350 -18.83 9.74 -20.76
CA ALA A 350 -17.56 9.02 -20.74
C ALA A 350 -17.61 7.72 -21.58
N SER A 351 -18.70 6.96 -21.48
CA SER A 351 -18.92 5.74 -22.28
C SER A 351 -19.02 6.04 -23.77
N LEU A 352 -19.76 7.08 -24.14
CA LEU A 352 -19.86 7.50 -25.55
C LEU A 352 -18.48 7.87 -26.10
N TYR A 353 -17.70 8.61 -25.34
CA TYR A 353 -16.34 8.99 -25.74
C TYR A 353 -15.43 7.77 -25.90
N SER A 354 -15.46 6.82 -24.95
CA SER A 354 -14.66 5.59 -24.99
C SER A 354 -15.00 4.71 -26.18
N LEU A 355 -16.28 4.62 -26.54
CA LEU A 355 -16.73 3.88 -27.72
C LEU A 355 -16.24 4.52 -29.01
N ILE A 356 -16.36 5.84 -29.15
CA ILE A 356 -15.83 6.59 -30.31
C ILE A 356 -14.32 6.42 -30.42
N TYR A 357 -13.58 6.54 -29.30
CA TYR A 357 -12.13 6.29 -29.26
C TYR A 357 -11.79 4.88 -29.74
N THR A 358 -12.50 3.87 -29.22
CA THR A 358 -12.29 2.46 -29.59
C THR A 358 -12.64 2.20 -31.05
N PHE A 359 -13.75 2.73 -31.56
CA PHE A 359 -14.15 2.57 -32.96
C PHE A 359 -13.14 3.22 -33.91
N ASN A 360 -12.67 4.42 -33.60
CA ASN A 360 -11.62 5.08 -34.38
C ASN A 360 -10.32 4.27 -34.41
N LYS A 361 -9.94 3.66 -33.28
CA LYS A 361 -8.78 2.79 -33.21
C LYS A 361 -8.97 1.52 -34.04
N GLN A 362 -10.11 0.83 -33.90
CA GLN A 362 -10.39 -0.41 -34.62
C GLN A 362 -10.51 -0.18 -36.13
N THR A 363 -11.17 0.87 -36.57
CA THR A 363 -11.28 1.18 -38.00
C THR A 363 -9.94 1.50 -38.64
N LYS A 364 -9.04 2.22 -37.94
CA LYS A 364 -7.65 2.46 -38.40
C LYS A 364 -6.85 1.17 -38.53
N LEU A 365 -7.08 0.22 -37.63
CA LEU A 365 -6.41 -1.09 -37.62
C LEU A 365 -7.10 -2.14 -38.51
N GLN A 366 -8.20 -1.79 -39.20
CA GLN A 366 -9.09 -2.71 -39.91
C GLN A 366 -9.56 -3.89 -39.03
N GLY A 367 -9.70 -3.62 -37.71
CA GLY A 367 -10.12 -4.60 -36.73
C GLY A 367 -11.65 -4.72 -36.64
N ILE A 368 -12.11 -5.81 -36.04
CA ILE A 368 -13.53 -6.09 -35.86
C ILE A 368 -14.07 -5.24 -34.74
N ILE A 369 -15.19 -4.56 -34.97
CA ILE A 369 -15.95 -3.87 -33.92
C ILE A 369 -16.99 -4.86 -33.36
N HIS A 370 -16.99 -5.03 -32.03
CA HIS A 370 -17.89 -5.97 -31.38
C HIS A 370 -19.37 -5.51 -31.47
N PRO A 371 -20.31 -6.41 -31.78
CA PRO A 371 -21.73 -6.04 -31.87
C PRO A 371 -22.27 -5.34 -30.62
N ASP A 372 -21.99 -5.85 -29.43
CA ASP A 372 -22.46 -5.25 -28.17
C ASP A 372 -21.98 -3.79 -28.01
N SER A 373 -20.75 -3.47 -28.46
CA SER A 373 -20.24 -2.09 -28.45
C SER A 373 -21.02 -1.18 -29.38
N VAL A 374 -21.44 -1.69 -30.54
CA VAL A 374 -22.27 -0.94 -31.49
C VAL A 374 -23.68 -0.74 -30.94
N GLU A 375 -24.27 -1.76 -30.34
CA GLU A 375 -25.59 -1.64 -29.69
C GLU A 375 -25.56 -0.65 -28.54
N TYR A 376 -24.52 -0.67 -27.71
CA TYR A 376 -24.36 0.28 -26.60
C TYR A 376 -24.20 1.72 -27.13
N TYR A 377 -23.39 1.92 -28.15
CA TYR A 377 -23.25 3.23 -28.79
C TYR A 377 -24.60 3.77 -29.31
N ASN A 378 -25.36 2.94 -30.01
CA ASN A 378 -26.68 3.32 -30.54
C ASN A 378 -27.67 3.62 -29.42
N GLU A 379 -27.64 2.85 -28.32
CA GLU A 379 -28.47 3.12 -27.14
C GLU A 379 -28.16 4.50 -26.56
N LEU A 380 -26.88 4.86 -26.37
CA LEU A 380 -26.49 6.16 -25.82
C LEU A 380 -26.99 7.32 -26.69
N LEU A 381 -26.83 7.21 -28.01
CA LEU A 381 -27.33 8.24 -28.95
C LEU A 381 -28.86 8.33 -28.94
N THR A 382 -29.56 7.20 -28.87
CA THR A 382 -31.03 7.16 -28.81
C THR A 382 -31.57 7.80 -27.52
N LYS A 383 -30.78 7.70 -26.43
CA LYS A 383 -31.10 8.39 -25.15
C LYS A 383 -30.68 9.87 -25.15
N GLY A 384 -30.18 10.40 -26.28
CA GLY A 384 -29.82 11.81 -26.40
C GLY A 384 -28.47 12.19 -25.79
N VAL A 385 -27.61 11.21 -25.49
CA VAL A 385 -26.26 11.50 -24.97
C VAL A 385 -25.43 12.14 -26.09
N THR A 386 -24.82 13.29 -25.83
CA THR A 386 -23.95 14.00 -26.76
C THR A 386 -22.66 14.47 -26.07
N LEU A 387 -21.61 14.73 -26.86
CA LEU A 387 -20.34 15.28 -26.37
C LEU A 387 -20.20 16.79 -26.64
N ASN A 388 -21.22 17.41 -27.25
CA ASN A 388 -21.14 18.77 -27.80
C ASN A 388 -21.72 19.83 -26.84
N ASP A 389 -21.89 19.54 -25.55
CA ASP A 389 -22.41 20.52 -24.56
C ASP A 389 -21.31 21.03 -23.64
#